data_e39cf59f693e89be5f1a9d20073c5ac1
#
_entry.id   e39cf59f693e89be5f1a9d20073c5ac1
#
_cell.length_a   1.000
_cell.length_b   1.000
_cell.length_c   1.000
_cell.angle_alpha   90.00
_cell.angle_beta   90.00
_cell.angle_gamma   90.00
#
_symmetry.space_group_name_H-M   'P 1'
#
loop_
_entity.id
_entity.type
_entity.pdbx_description
1 polymer ?
#
loop_
_entity_poly.entity_id
_entity_poly.type
_entity_poly.pdbx_seq_one_letter_code
_entity_poly.pdbx_strand_id
1 'polypeptide(L)'
;MSSSETIRATSRPASTLVWDPVVRFGHWTLVAAFAVAYLSAEEEAGGADPLHVWGGYVVGAIVVLRVVWGFVGPRYARFSDFVRSPIVALAYFRDLLSGHARRYIGHSPAGGAMVIALLVCLAATVATGLISYGEEGKGPLAVVMMTDTNANGNEAGHRAPAEKRGGETESTIDELHGLMANITVALVAAHIFGVVVAVSCITLAMAFSQIDADPVGHGRRQQM
;
A
#
# COMPACT_ATOMS: atom_id res chain seq x y z
N MET A 1 -57.81 -19.64 26.76
CA MET A 1 -57.16 -19.33 25.47
C MET A 1 -56.09 -18.31 25.78
N SER A 2 -54.84 -18.79 25.94
CA SER A 2 -53.69 -17.95 26.30
C SER A 2 -52.92 -17.67 25.03
N SER A 3 -52.92 -16.43 24.58
CA SER A 3 -52.14 -15.98 23.42
C SER A 3 -50.71 -15.76 23.86
N SER A 4 -49.84 -16.68 23.48
CA SER A 4 -48.36 -16.52 23.64
C SER A 4 -47.87 -15.52 22.60
N GLU A 5 -47.69 -14.30 23.02
CA GLU A 5 -47.05 -13.23 22.23
C GLU A 5 -45.55 -13.52 22.17
N THR A 6 -45.10 -14.11 21.06
CA THR A 6 -43.70 -14.37 20.78
C THR A 6 -43.03 -13.04 20.51
N ILE A 7 -42.31 -12.49 21.50
CA ILE A 7 -41.47 -11.32 21.35
C ILE A 7 -40.34 -11.72 20.42
N ARG A 8 -40.45 -11.34 19.12
CA ARG A 8 -39.33 -11.35 18.17
C ARG A 8 -38.29 -10.37 18.67
N ALA A 9 -37.27 -10.90 19.32
CA ALA A 9 -36.06 -10.17 19.60
C ALA A 9 -35.46 -9.72 18.24
N THR A 10 -35.60 -8.44 17.92
CA THR A 10 -34.90 -7.81 16.79
C THR A 10 -33.43 -7.82 17.14
N SER A 11 -32.73 -8.84 16.71
CA SER A 11 -31.26 -8.88 16.76
C SER A 11 -30.74 -7.69 15.96
N ARG A 12 -30.18 -6.68 16.66
CA ARG A 12 -29.43 -5.60 16.03
C ARG A 12 -28.37 -6.26 15.16
N PRO A 13 -28.20 -5.84 13.89
CA PRO A 13 -27.10 -6.35 13.07
C PRO A 13 -25.81 -6.07 13.82
N ALA A 14 -25.03 -7.11 14.09
CA ALA A 14 -23.72 -6.97 14.71
C ALA A 14 -22.89 -6.00 13.88
N SER A 15 -22.47 -4.89 14.47
CA SER A 15 -21.59 -3.93 13.83
C SER A 15 -20.25 -4.63 13.55
N THR A 16 -20.02 -5.00 12.31
CA THR A 16 -18.77 -5.63 11.90
C THR A 16 -17.72 -4.54 11.72
N LEU A 17 -16.65 -4.60 12.49
CA LEU A 17 -15.52 -3.67 12.36
C LEU A 17 -14.80 -4.00 11.05
N VAL A 18 -15.15 -3.32 9.96
CA VAL A 18 -14.60 -3.54 8.61
C VAL A 18 -13.18 -2.98 8.51
N TRP A 19 -12.83 -1.98 9.32
CA TRP A 19 -11.52 -1.32 9.31
C TRP A 19 -10.71 -1.71 10.53
N ASP A 20 -9.67 -2.50 10.30
CA ASP A 20 -8.71 -2.92 11.31
C ASP A 20 -7.84 -1.72 11.75
N PRO A 21 -7.77 -1.42 13.07
CA PRO A 21 -6.94 -0.33 13.60
C PRO A 21 -5.46 -0.49 13.23
N VAL A 22 -4.92 -1.71 13.23
CA VAL A 22 -3.51 -1.98 12.88
C VAL A 22 -3.23 -1.57 11.43
N VAL A 23 -4.12 -1.94 10.52
CA VAL A 23 -4.00 -1.54 9.10
C VAL A 23 -4.10 -0.03 8.95
N ARG A 24 -4.99 0.62 9.68
CA ARG A 24 -5.19 2.07 9.61
C ARG A 24 -3.98 2.85 10.15
N PHE A 25 -3.48 2.50 11.33
CA PHE A 25 -2.31 3.13 11.91
C PHE A 25 -1.07 2.86 11.05
N GLY A 26 -0.86 1.61 10.64
CA GLY A 26 0.23 1.23 9.75
C GLY A 26 0.21 2.01 8.43
N HIS A 27 -0.96 2.23 7.83
CA HIS A 27 -1.10 3.00 6.61
C HIS A 27 -0.63 4.46 6.78
N TRP A 28 -1.09 5.17 7.82
CA TRP A 28 -0.68 6.56 8.02
C TRP A 28 0.79 6.69 8.41
N THR A 29 1.31 5.75 9.21
CA THR A 29 2.75 5.69 9.52
C THR A 29 3.56 5.44 8.25
N LEU A 30 3.11 4.55 7.36
CA LEU A 30 3.75 4.28 6.08
C LEU A 30 3.78 5.55 5.20
N VAL A 31 2.65 6.25 5.08
CA VAL A 31 2.55 7.50 4.30
C VAL A 31 3.53 8.54 4.83
N ALA A 32 3.56 8.76 6.16
CA ALA A 32 4.47 9.73 6.76
C ALA A 32 5.94 9.34 6.57
N ALA A 33 6.30 8.09 6.84
CA ALA A 33 7.68 7.59 6.72
C ALA A 33 8.16 7.60 5.27
N PHE A 34 7.31 7.21 4.31
CA PHE A 34 7.64 7.26 2.89
C PHE A 34 7.84 8.71 2.40
N ALA A 35 6.96 9.64 2.83
CA ALA A 35 7.10 11.03 2.48
C ALA A 35 8.41 11.63 3.04
N VAL A 36 8.76 11.33 4.30
CA VAL A 36 10.02 11.77 4.91
C VAL A 36 11.20 11.18 4.13
N ALA A 37 11.23 9.87 3.89
CA ALA A 37 12.31 9.24 3.15
C ALA A 37 12.46 9.80 1.73
N TYR A 38 11.35 10.00 1.01
CA TYR A 38 11.39 10.50 -0.36
C TYR A 38 11.85 11.96 -0.44
N LEU A 39 11.40 12.82 0.50
CA LEU A 39 11.76 14.24 0.52
C LEU A 39 13.18 14.50 1.04
N SER A 40 13.76 13.56 1.80
CA SER A 40 15.14 13.62 2.30
C SER A 40 16.11 12.75 1.47
N ALA A 41 15.74 12.42 0.22
CA ALA A 41 16.56 11.58 -0.65
C ALA A 41 17.73 12.32 -1.30
N GLU A 42 17.91 13.62 -1.06
CA GLU A 42 19.05 14.38 -1.56
C GLU A 42 20.34 13.91 -0.87
N GLU A 43 21.33 13.56 -1.68
CA GLU A 43 22.65 13.18 -1.18
C GLU A 43 23.41 14.41 -0.70
N GLU A 44 23.74 14.46 0.59
CA GLU A 44 24.72 15.40 1.10
C GLU A 44 26.15 14.84 0.92
N ALA A 45 27.17 15.70 1.01
CA ALA A 45 28.58 15.35 0.80
C ALA A 45 29.16 14.32 1.82
N GLY A 46 28.40 13.31 2.19
CA GLY A 46 28.73 12.26 3.18
C GLY A 46 27.95 10.98 3.05
N GLY A 47 27.12 10.83 2.03
CA GLY A 47 26.20 9.70 1.82
C GLY A 47 24.74 10.03 2.13
N ALA A 48 23.89 9.01 2.18
CA ALA A 48 22.46 9.18 2.37
C ALA A 48 22.11 9.89 3.68
N ASP A 49 21.16 10.84 3.62
CA ASP A 49 20.64 11.56 4.79
C ASP A 49 20.12 10.57 5.85
N PRO A 50 20.44 10.75 7.13
CA PRO A 50 19.91 9.92 8.22
C PRO A 50 18.39 9.82 8.24
N LEU A 51 17.65 10.88 7.86
CA LEU A 51 16.20 10.87 7.79
C LEU A 51 15.69 9.94 6.68
N HIS A 52 16.39 9.91 5.51
CA HIS A 52 16.12 8.97 4.44
C HIS A 52 16.27 7.53 4.92
N VAL A 53 17.39 7.22 5.55
CA VAL A 53 17.71 5.87 6.03
C VAL A 53 16.71 5.40 7.09
N TRP A 54 16.45 6.24 8.10
CA TRP A 54 15.48 5.89 9.15
C TRP A 54 14.05 5.80 8.62
N GLY A 55 13.66 6.69 7.71
CA GLY A 55 12.38 6.62 7.01
C GLY A 55 12.24 5.29 6.24
N GLY A 56 13.29 4.89 5.52
CA GLY A 56 13.37 3.61 4.81
C GLY A 56 13.21 2.40 5.75
N TYR A 57 13.86 2.40 6.90
CA TYR A 57 13.69 1.33 7.91
C TYR A 57 12.24 1.25 8.44
N VAL A 58 11.61 2.41 8.71
CA VAL A 58 10.21 2.43 9.16
C VAL A 58 9.28 1.91 8.05
N VAL A 59 9.49 2.33 6.80
CA VAL A 59 8.75 1.79 5.65
C VAL A 59 8.91 0.28 5.57
N GLY A 60 10.15 -0.23 5.65
CA GLY A 60 10.43 -1.66 5.61
C GLY A 60 9.73 -2.44 6.74
N ALA A 61 9.80 -1.94 7.97
CA ALA A 61 9.14 -2.54 9.12
C ALA A 61 7.61 -2.62 8.93
N ILE A 62 6.99 -1.54 8.43
CA ILE A 62 5.54 -1.51 8.17
C ILE A 62 5.17 -2.45 7.01
N VAL A 63 5.97 -2.54 5.94
CA VAL A 63 5.75 -3.48 4.84
C VAL A 63 5.78 -4.92 5.35
N VAL A 64 6.81 -5.30 6.14
CA VAL A 64 6.90 -6.63 6.76
C VAL A 64 5.70 -6.90 7.67
N LEU A 65 5.36 -5.95 8.56
CA LEU A 65 4.19 -6.06 9.43
C LEU A 65 2.91 -6.27 8.61
N ARG A 66 2.72 -5.52 7.53
CA ARG A 66 1.53 -5.62 6.66
C ARG A 66 1.46 -6.95 5.92
N VAL A 67 2.60 -7.48 5.47
CA VAL A 67 2.67 -8.80 4.84
C VAL A 67 2.28 -9.87 5.86
N VAL A 68 2.91 -9.88 7.05
CA VAL A 68 2.57 -10.83 8.13
C VAL A 68 1.09 -10.72 8.50
N TRP A 69 0.58 -9.49 8.71
CA TRP A 69 -0.83 -9.25 9.04
C TRP A 69 -1.79 -9.67 7.93
N GLY A 70 -1.33 -9.65 6.68
CA GLY A 70 -2.09 -10.16 5.53
C GLY A 70 -2.31 -11.67 5.55
N PHE A 71 -1.52 -12.43 6.31
CA PHE A 71 -1.69 -13.88 6.49
C PHE A 71 -2.40 -14.24 7.80
N VAL A 72 -2.02 -13.60 8.92
CA VAL A 72 -2.52 -13.95 10.27
C VAL A 72 -3.65 -13.05 10.77
N GLY A 73 -3.86 -11.88 10.19
CA GLY A 73 -4.83 -10.87 10.62
C GLY A 73 -6.29 -11.32 10.52
N PRO A 74 -7.23 -10.47 10.94
CA PRO A 74 -8.66 -10.73 10.83
C PRO A 74 -9.09 -10.84 9.37
N ARG A 75 -10.26 -11.46 9.13
CA ARG A 75 -10.76 -11.83 7.80
C ARG A 75 -10.61 -10.70 6.75
N TYR A 76 -11.05 -9.48 7.08
CA TYR A 76 -11.01 -8.34 6.15
C TYR A 76 -9.61 -7.74 5.91
N ALA A 77 -8.59 -8.12 6.72
CA ALA A 77 -7.21 -7.72 6.54
C ALA A 77 -6.40 -8.73 5.72
N ARG A 78 -6.90 -9.97 5.55
CA ARG A 78 -6.19 -11.05 4.86
C ARG A 78 -6.18 -10.88 3.35
N PHE A 79 -5.06 -11.21 2.73
CA PHE A 79 -4.91 -11.20 1.27
C PHE A 79 -5.92 -12.13 0.57
N SER A 80 -6.22 -13.29 1.16
CA SER A 80 -7.18 -14.24 0.60
C SER A 80 -8.60 -13.69 0.41
N ASP A 81 -8.97 -12.64 1.17
CA ASP A 81 -10.31 -12.06 1.11
C ASP A 81 -10.47 -11.05 -0.04
N PHE A 82 -9.42 -10.34 -0.41
CA PHE A 82 -9.50 -9.26 -1.39
C PHE A 82 -8.61 -9.42 -2.63
N VAL A 83 -7.60 -10.30 -2.60
CA VAL A 83 -6.77 -10.55 -3.79
C VAL A 83 -7.57 -11.35 -4.81
N ARG A 84 -7.84 -10.73 -5.95
CA ARG A 84 -8.55 -11.32 -7.08
C ARG A 84 -7.59 -11.49 -8.26
N SER A 85 -7.98 -12.34 -9.23
CA SER A 85 -7.24 -12.46 -10.47
C SER A 85 -7.02 -11.09 -11.13
N PRO A 86 -5.84 -10.82 -11.73
CA PRO A 86 -5.56 -9.58 -12.45
C PRO A 86 -6.60 -9.24 -13.52
N ILE A 87 -7.15 -10.27 -14.17
CA ILE A 87 -8.19 -10.12 -15.20
C ILE A 87 -9.47 -9.54 -14.59
N VAL A 88 -9.86 -9.99 -13.39
CA VAL A 88 -11.03 -9.49 -12.68
C VAL A 88 -10.80 -8.04 -12.22
N ALA A 89 -9.59 -7.71 -11.77
CA ALA A 89 -9.23 -6.35 -11.40
C ALA A 89 -9.30 -5.38 -12.60
N LEU A 90 -8.78 -5.81 -13.74
CA LEU A 90 -8.82 -5.02 -14.99
C LEU A 90 -10.26 -4.85 -15.51
N ALA A 91 -11.06 -5.90 -15.51
CA ALA A 91 -12.48 -5.82 -15.86
C ALA A 91 -13.24 -4.85 -14.95
N TYR A 92 -13.01 -4.95 -13.64
CA TYR A 92 -13.61 -4.01 -12.67
C TYR A 92 -13.18 -2.56 -12.93
N PHE A 93 -11.90 -2.31 -13.24
CA PHE A 93 -11.41 -0.98 -13.56
C PHE A 93 -12.10 -0.40 -14.81
N ARG A 94 -12.28 -1.23 -15.83
CA ARG A 94 -13.02 -0.85 -17.04
C ARG A 94 -14.49 -0.52 -16.73
N ASP A 95 -15.16 -1.34 -15.90
CA ASP A 95 -16.54 -1.10 -15.47
C ASP A 95 -16.66 0.17 -14.62
N LEU A 96 -15.62 0.49 -13.83
CA LEU A 96 -15.56 1.73 -13.04
C LEU A 96 -15.51 2.97 -13.95
N LEU A 97 -14.68 2.93 -14.99
CA LEU A 97 -14.58 4.03 -15.96
C LEU A 97 -15.85 4.23 -16.78
N SER A 98 -16.62 3.15 -17.01
CA SER A 98 -17.91 3.21 -17.73
C SER A 98 -19.11 3.50 -16.80
N GLY A 99 -18.90 3.73 -15.50
CA GLY A 99 -19.97 4.02 -14.53
C GLY A 99 -20.83 2.82 -14.11
N HIS A 100 -20.48 1.59 -14.52
CA HIS A 100 -21.24 0.36 -14.27
C HIS A 100 -20.64 -0.51 -13.15
N ALA A 101 -19.67 0.01 -12.40
CA ALA A 101 -18.97 -0.76 -11.38
C ALA A 101 -19.90 -1.20 -10.24
N ARG A 102 -19.82 -2.49 -9.87
CA ARG A 102 -20.52 -3.03 -8.68
C ARG A 102 -19.90 -2.51 -7.40
N ARG A 103 -20.73 -2.24 -6.41
CA ARG A 103 -20.26 -1.85 -5.07
C ARG A 103 -19.78 -3.09 -4.30
N TYR A 104 -18.62 -2.98 -3.65
CA TYR A 104 -18.06 -4.02 -2.79
C TYR A 104 -18.01 -3.53 -1.34
N ILE A 105 -18.30 -4.44 -0.41
CA ILE A 105 -18.08 -4.20 1.03
C ILE A 105 -16.60 -4.56 1.30
N GLY A 106 -15.77 -3.57 1.66
CA GLY A 106 -14.33 -3.74 1.82
C GLY A 106 -13.54 -3.34 0.56
N HIS A 107 -12.54 -4.13 0.18
CA HIS A 107 -11.71 -3.81 -0.99
C HIS A 107 -12.38 -4.23 -2.31
N SER A 108 -12.46 -3.29 -3.26
CA SER A 108 -12.80 -3.64 -4.63
C SER A 108 -11.65 -4.43 -5.29
N PRO A 109 -11.92 -5.20 -6.37
CA PRO A 109 -10.87 -5.94 -7.08
C PRO A 109 -9.70 -5.06 -7.54
N ALA A 110 -9.97 -3.85 -8.02
CA ALA A 110 -8.93 -2.89 -8.41
C ALA A 110 -8.17 -2.34 -7.19
N GLY A 111 -8.87 -2.05 -6.07
CA GLY A 111 -8.24 -1.62 -4.82
C GLY A 111 -7.32 -2.70 -4.24
N GLY A 112 -7.74 -3.96 -4.27
CA GLY A 112 -6.91 -5.09 -3.85
C GLY A 112 -5.65 -5.25 -4.70
N ALA A 113 -5.77 -5.14 -6.03
CA ALA A 113 -4.62 -5.17 -6.93
C ALA A 113 -3.64 -4.02 -6.66
N MET A 114 -4.15 -2.80 -6.41
CA MET A 114 -3.33 -1.64 -6.07
C MET A 114 -2.55 -1.85 -4.75
N VAL A 115 -3.17 -2.43 -3.72
CA VAL A 115 -2.48 -2.77 -2.46
C VAL A 115 -1.30 -3.71 -2.72
N ILE A 116 -1.49 -4.75 -3.54
CA ILE A 116 -0.41 -5.70 -3.87
C ILE A 116 0.69 -4.99 -4.67
N ALA A 117 0.34 -4.20 -5.68
CA ALA A 117 1.32 -3.46 -6.50
C ALA A 117 2.18 -2.53 -5.62
N LEU A 118 1.55 -1.74 -4.75
CA LEU A 118 2.25 -0.86 -3.81
C LEU A 118 3.15 -1.63 -2.85
N LEU A 119 2.68 -2.74 -2.26
CA LEU A 119 3.49 -3.56 -1.36
C LEU A 119 4.72 -4.14 -2.05
N VAL A 120 4.57 -4.63 -3.30
CA VAL A 120 5.68 -5.18 -4.07
C VAL A 120 6.70 -4.08 -4.41
N CYS A 121 6.24 -2.92 -4.89
CA CYS A 121 7.14 -1.80 -5.21
C CYS A 121 7.85 -1.25 -3.98
N LEU A 122 7.14 -1.07 -2.85
CA LEU A 122 7.74 -0.65 -1.59
C LEU A 122 8.78 -1.66 -1.08
N ALA A 123 8.46 -2.96 -1.15
CA ALA A 123 9.41 -4.01 -0.77
C ALA A 123 10.65 -3.99 -1.65
N ALA A 124 10.49 -3.80 -2.97
CA ALA A 124 11.61 -3.67 -3.90
C ALA A 124 12.45 -2.41 -3.61
N THR A 125 11.80 -1.26 -3.37
CA THR A 125 12.49 -0.01 -2.99
C THR A 125 13.29 -0.19 -1.71
N VAL A 126 12.70 -0.79 -0.67
CA VAL A 126 13.41 -1.04 0.59
C VAL A 126 14.57 -2.04 0.39
N ALA A 127 14.35 -3.11 -0.38
CA ALA A 127 15.37 -4.11 -0.62
C ALA A 127 16.59 -3.51 -1.37
N THR A 128 16.35 -2.75 -2.43
CA THR A 128 17.43 -2.08 -3.19
C THR A 128 18.17 -1.05 -2.34
N GLY A 129 17.46 -0.24 -1.54
CA GLY A 129 18.08 0.71 -0.62
C GLY A 129 18.89 0.04 0.50
N LEU A 130 18.44 -1.11 1.02
CA LEU A 130 19.24 -1.87 2.00
C LEU A 130 20.51 -2.45 1.39
N ILE A 131 20.45 -2.89 0.12
CA ILE A 131 21.61 -3.42 -0.61
C ILE A 131 22.62 -2.29 -0.85
N SER A 132 22.17 -1.16 -1.43
CA SER A 132 23.01 0.02 -1.67
C SER A 132 23.71 0.49 -0.39
N TYR A 133 22.96 0.65 0.70
CA TYR A 133 23.51 1.05 2.00
C TYR A 133 24.48 0.02 2.59
N GLY A 134 24.28 -1.27 2.30
CA GLY A 134 25.18 -2.37 2.66
C GLY A 134 26.50 -2.35 1.86
N GLU A 135 26.45 -2.02 0.57
CA GLU A 135 27.62 -1.88 -0.31
C GLU A 135 28.52 -0.72 0.13
N GLU A 136 27.94 0.36 0.67
CA GLU A 136 28.68 1.45 1.33
C GLU A 136 29.35 1.02 2.65
N GLY A 137 29.23 -0.23 3.06
CA GLY A 137 29.75 -0.71 4.35
C GLY A 137 28.95 -0.26 5.56
N LYS A 138 27.70 0.18 5.37
CA LYS A 138 26.80 0.70 6.39
C LYS A 138 25.58 -0.19 6.56
N GLY A 139 24.91 -0.09 7.71
CA GLY A 139 23.66 -0.80 7.98
C GLY A 139 23.80 -2.31 8.24
N PRO A 140 22.67 -3.02 8.38
CA PRO A 140 22.66 -4.43 8.84
C PRO A 140 23.20 -5.41 7.80
N LEU A 141 23.14 -5.09 6.50
CA LEU A 141 23.64 -5.97 5.45
C LEU A 141 25.15 -5.87 5.25
N ALA A 142 25.81 -4.80 5.67
CA ALA A 142 27.25 -4.63 5.55
C ALA A 142 28.05 -5.80 6.17
N VAL A 143 27.62 -6.27 7.34
CA VAL A 143 28.27 -7.40 8.04
C VAL A 143 28.20 -8.69 7.21
N VAL A 144 27.06 -8.96 6.59
CA VAL A 144 26.87 -10.16 5.77
C VAL A 144 27.70 -10.08 4.49
N MET A 145 27.69 -8.92 3.81
CA MET A 145 28.47 -8.71 2.58
C MET A 145 29.97 -8.78 2.81
N MET A 146 30.48 -8.20 3.90
CA MET A 146 31.89 -8.30 4.27
C MET A 146 32.33 -9.72 4.63
N THR A 147 31.45 -10.54 5.20
CA THR A 147 31.75 -11.93 5.55
C THR A 147 31.87 -12.80 4.30
N ASP A 148 31.00 -12.61 3.30
CA ASP A 148 31.03 -13.35 2.03
C ASP A 148 32.29 -13.00 1.19
N THR A 149 32.72 -11.75 1.23
CA THR A 149 33.96 -11.32 0.56
C THR A 149 35.19 -11.98 1.16
N ASN A 150 35.24 -12.11 2.49
CA ASN A 150 36.33 -12.79 3.21
C ASN A 150 36.33 -14.30 3.00
N ALA A 151 35.15 -14.94 2.92
CA ALA A 151 35.04 -16.38 2.68
C ALA A 151 35.52 -16.77 1.27
N ASN A 152 35.19 -15.97 0.26
CA ASN A 152 35.62 -16.20 -1.11
C ASN A 152 37.06 -15.73 -1.39
N GLY A 153 37.64 -14.84 -0.58
CA GLY A 153 38.99 -14.33 -0.70
C GLY A 153 40.09 -15.34 -0.31
N ASN A 154 39.79 -16.35 0.49
CA ASN A 154 40.77 -17.37 0.93
C ASN A 154 41.04 -18.47 -0.10
N GLU A 155 40.26 -18.60 -1.17
CA GLU A 155 40.48 -19.58 -2.23
C GLU A 155 41.17 -19.03 -3.51
N ALA A 156 41.33 -17.71 -3.60
CA ALA A 156 41.90 -17.04 -4.77
C ALA A 156 43.28 -16.41 -4.50
N GLY A 157 44.22 -17.22 -4.08
CA GLY A 157 45.63 -16.87 -4.26
C GLY A 157 45.95 -16.68 -5.76
N HIS A 158 46.23 -15.45 -6.18
CA HIS A 158 46.55 -15.01 -7.54
C HIS A 158 45.34 -14.68 -8.45
N ARG A 159 44.64 -13.62 -8.14
CA ARG A 159 43.91 -12.84 -9.18
C ARG A 159 44.21 -11.35 -9.01
N ALA A 160 44.52 -10.73 -10.15
CA ALA A 160 44.81 -9.30 -10.30
C ALA A 160 43.70 -8.40 -9.76
N PRO A 161 43.94 -7.11 -9.48
CA PRO A 161 43.09 -6.24 -8.66
C PRO A 161 41.68 -6.15 -9.22
N ALA A 162 40.71 -6.49 -8.38
CA ALA A 162 39.29 -6.39 -8.66
C ALA A 162 38.78 -4.94 -8.50
N GLU A 163 39.48 -3.98 -9.10
CA GLU A 163 39.23 -2.54 -8.86
C GLU A 163 38.14 -1.93 -9.76
N LYS A 164 37.49 -2.72 -10.64
CA LYS A 164 36.50 -2.18 -11.58
C LYS A 164 35.07 -2.81 -11.49
N ARG A 165 34.87 -3.87 -10.71
CA ARG A 165 33.55 -4.50 -10.63
C ARG A 165 32.63 -3.89 -9.57
N GLY A 166 33.18 -3.29 -8.51
CA GLY A 166 32.40 -2.67 -7.45
C GLY A 166 31.63 -1.45 -7.95
N GLY A 167 32.32 -0.52 -8.62
CA GLY A 167 31.68 0.74 -9.00
C GLY A 167 30.57 0.66 -10.04
N GLU A 168 30.60 -0.32 -10.97
CA GLU A 168 29.53 -0.47 -11.96
C GLU A 168 28.28 -1.14 -11.36
N THR A 169 28.46 -2.04 -10.41
CA THR A 169 27.34 -2.71 -9.73
C THR A 169 26.67 -1.76 -8.72
N GLU A 170 27.46 -0.99 -7.99
CA GLU A 170 27.02 0.02 -7.03
C GLU A 170 26.12 1.08 -7.71
N SER A 171 26.57 1.66 -8.81
CA SER A 171 25.77 2.61 -9.59
C SER A 171 24.47 2.00 -10.14
N THR A 172 24.47 0.73 -10.51
CA THR A 172 23.29 0.04 -11.02
C THR A 172 22.23 -0.19 -9.94
N ILE A 173 22.65 -0.50 -8.69
CA ILE A 173 21.72 -0.69 -7.57
C ILE A 173 21.10 0.66 -7.17
N ASP A 174 21.87 1.74 -7.17
CA ASP A 174 21.36 3.09 -6.87
C ASP A 174 20.37 3.56 -7.93
N GLU A 175 20.67 3.35 -9.20
CA GLU A 175 19.73 3.63 -10.29
C GLU A 175 18.43 2.82 -10.15
N LEU A 176 18.54 1.54 -9.79
CA LEU A 176 17.37 0.68 -9.57
C LEU A 176 16.56 1.14 -8.36
N HIS A 177 17.21 1.54 -7.26
CA HIS A 177 16.56 2.11 -6.10
C HIS A 177 15.76 3.37 -6.47
N GLY A 178 16.38 4.32 -7.17
CA GLY A 178 15.73 5.54 -7.64
C GLY A 178 14.55 5.24 -8.59
N LEU A 179 14.72 4.29 -9.51
CA LEU A 179 13.64 3.84 -10.39
C LEU A 179 12.46 3.25 -9.62
N MET A 180 12.71 2.36 -8.65
CA MET A 180 11.67 1.75 -7.84
C MET A 180 10.95 2.80 -6.97
N ALA A 181 11.67 3.76 -6.40
CA ALA A 181 11.10 4.88 -5.66
C ALA A 181 10.16 5.71 -6.54
N ASN A 182 10.57 6.08 -7.75
CA ASN A 182 9.76 6.84 -8.69
C ASN A 182 8.52 6.08 -9.17
N ILE A 183 8.64 4.77 -9.43
CA ILE A 183 7.48 3.91 -9.74
C ILE A 183 6.52 3.88 -8.55
N THR A 184 7.03 3.79 -7.33
CA THR A 184 6.19 3.81 -6.12
C THR A 184 5.44 5.13 -5.99
N VAL A 185 6.08 6.29 -6.24
CA VAL A 185 5.42 7.60 -6.26
C VAL A 185 4.31 7.66 -7.31
N ALA A 186 4.56 7.16 -8.52
CA ALA A 186 3.56 7.10 -9.57
C ALA A 186 2.35 6.23 -9.17
N LEU A 187 2.59 5.09 -8.53
CA LEU A 187 1.52 4.23 -8.00
C LEU A 187 0.76 4.89 -6.84
N VAL A 188 1.45 5.62 -5.96
CA VAL A 188 0.80 6.40 -4.89
C VAL A 188 -0.10 7.47 -5.49
N ALA A 189 0.36 8.21 -6.50
CA ALA A 189 -0.48 9.20 -7.21
C ALA A 189 -1.71 8.54 -7.85
N ALA A 190 -1.54 7.40 -8.52
CA ALA A 190 -2.64 6.63 -9.11
C ALA A 190 -3.60 6.11 -8.02
N HIS A 191 -3.08 5.68 -6.86
CA HIS A 191 -3.90 5.25 -5.71
C HIS A 191 -4.75 6.42 -5.17
N ILE A 192 -4.16 7.58 -4.94
CA ILE A 192 -4.87 8.78 -4.47
C ILE A 192 -5.96 9.16 -5.49
N PHE A 193 -5.62 9.19 -6.77
CA PHE A 193 -6.58 9.49 -7.83
C PHE A 193 -7.75 8.51 -7.84
N GLY A 194 -7.48 7.21 -7.73
CA GLY A 194 -8.51 6.17 -7.66
C GLY A 194 -9.43 6.34 -6.45
N VAL A 195 -8.90 6.71 -5.28
CA VAL A 195 -9.69 7.00 -4.07
C VAL A 195 -10.58 8.23 -4.29
N VAL A 196 -10.04 9.32 -4.86
CA VAL A 196 -10.80 10.54 -5.15
C VAL A 196 -11.95 10.24 -6.11
N VAL A 197 -11.71 9.54 -7.20
CA VAL A 197 -12.74 9.13 -8.17
C VAL A 197 -13.82 8.28 -7.49
N ALA A 198 -13.44 7.29 -6.70
CA ALA A 198 -14.39 6.41 -6.00
C ALA A 198 -15.28 7.19 -5.03
N VAL A 199 -14.69 8.10 -4.23
CA VAL A 199 -15.45 8.95 -3.28
C VAL A 199 -16.39 9.89 -4.02
N SER A 200 -15.91 10.55 -5.10
CA SER A 200 -16.74 11.47 -5.90
C SER A 200 -17.94 10.77 -6.54
N CYS A 201 -17.74 9.58 -7.11
CA CYS A 201 -18.83 8.78 -7.66
C CYS A 201 -19.87 8.38 -6.62
N ILE A 202 -19.44 8.02 -5.40
CA ILE A 202 -20.35 7.67 -4.30
C ILE A 202 -21.15 8.89 -3.86
N THR A 203 -20.51 10.05 -3.70
CA THR A 203 -21.16 11.29 -3.27
C THR A 203 -22.21 11.76 -4.29
N LEU A 204 -21.87 11.73 -5.57
CA LEU A 204 -22.80 12.07 -6.64
C LEU A 204 -24.01 11.13 -6.67
N ALA A 205 -23.78 9.80 -6.55
CA ALA A 205 -24.86 8.82 -6.54
C ALA A 205 -25.81 9.01 -5.34
N MET A 206 -25.28 9.39 -4.16
CA MET A 206 -26.11 9.71 -3.00
C MET A 206 -26.91 11.01 -3.20
N ALA A 207 -26.30 12.04 -3.79
CA ALA A 207 -26.99 13.29 -4.08
C ALA A 207 -28.16 13.09 -5.06
N PHE A 208 -27.96 12.31 -6.12
CA PHE A 208 -29.05 11.99 -7.08
C PHE A 208 -30.17 11.18 -6.41
N SER A 209 -29.86 10.21 -5.56
CA SER A 209 -30.86 9.41 -4.86
C SER A 209 -31.71 10.23 -3.89
N GLN A 210 -31.18 11.32 -3.34
CA GLN A 210 -31.97 12.23 -2.48
C GLN A 210 -32.88 13.14 -3.30
N ILE A 211 -32.49 13.55 -4.52
CA ILE A 211 -33.31 14.35 -5.42
C ILE A 211 -34.54 13.56 -5.88
N ASP A 212 -34.34 12.26 -6.20
CA ASP A 212 -35.46 11.37 -6.60
C ASP A 212 -36.38 10.97 -5.44
N ALA A 213 -35.91 11.07 -4.19
CA ALA A 213 -36.67 10.74 -2.99
C ALA A 213 -37.53 11.91 -2.46
N ASP A 214 -37.37 13.11 -2.99
CA ASP A 214 -38.17 14.28 -2.64
C ASP A 214 -39.30 14.48 -3.68
N PRO A 215 -40.42 13.75 -3.55
CA PRO A 215 -41.57 13.92 -4.44
C PRO A 215 -42.18 15.27 -4.14
N VAL A 216 -42.03 16.20 -5.04
CA VAL A 216 -42.75 17.45 -5.28
C VAL A 216 -43.72 17.78 -4.15
N GLY A 217 -43.40 18.82 -3.38
CA GLY A 217 -44.23 19.33 -2.33
C GLY A 217 -45.68 19.47 -2.80
N HIS A 218 -46.57 18.64 -2.25
CA HIS A 218 -48.00 18.79 -2.43
C HIS A 218 -48.38 20.12 -1.80
N GLY A 219 -48.57 21.10 -2.67
CA GLY A 219 -49.12 22.40 -2.33
C GLY A 219 -50.37 22.18 -1.48
N ARG A 220 -50.31 22.57 -0.22
CA ARG A 220 -51.50 22.81 0.60
C ARG A 220 -52.33 23.87 -0.12
N ARG A 221 -53.33 23.45 -0.91
CA ARG A 221 -54.46 24.33 -1.18
C ARG A 221 -55.19 24.52 0.13
N GLN A 222 -54.96 25.66 0.74
CA GLN A 222 -55.90 26.21 1.69
C GLN A 222 -57.19 26.46 0.93
N GLN A 223 -58.23 25.70 1.19
CA GLN A 223 -59.60 26.11 0.87
C GLN A 223 -60.13 26.81 2.10
N MET A 224 -60.45 28.07 1.88
CA MET A 224 -61.35 28.87 2.74
C MET A 224 -62.76 28.29 2.70
#